data_017aa96b51b3eb39723dbc35e677799a
#
_entry.id   017aa96b51b3eb39723dbc35e677799a
#
_cell.length_a   1.000
_cell.length_b   1.000
_cell.length_c   1.000
_cell.angle_alpha   90.00
_cell.angle_beta   90.00
_cell.angle_gamma   90.00
#
_symmetry.space_group_name_H-M   'P 1'
#
loop_
_entity.id
_entity.type
_entity.pdbx_description
1 polymer ?
#
loop_
_entity_poly.entity_id
_entity_poly.type
_entity_poly.pdbx_seq_one_letter_code
_entity_poly.pdbx_strand_id
1 'polypeptide(L)'
;MSKEEYVRYQDYFKTFLGGWSFEDGDKTLTIKDVKEEEMYDAQTQGKKKGLCVWFKEEKLPMVLNVTNAETIAMVCGSDRMSDWKGKRITVGQSSVKAFGKVQKVIRVRPEAPKETVSEYITPEQIDAINGLIETGAITNANMMLKYYKVNRLEEMSRAEAEQLIKQKSAGI
;
A
#
# COMPACT_ATOMS: atom_id res chain seq x y z
N MET A 1 4.03 27.91 -3.14
CA MET A 1 5.36 27.64 -3.72
C MET A 1 5.37 26.17 -4.12
N SER A 2 5.33 25.89 -5.42
CA SER A 2 5.44 24.53 -5.94
C SER A 2 6.83 23.98 -5.60
N LYS A 3 6.91 22.85 -4.90
CA LYS A 3 8.13 22.06 -4.84
C LYS A 3 8.43 21.64 -6.27
N GLU A 4 9.39 22.28 -6.92
CA GLU A 4 9.99 21.73 -8.12
C GLU A 4 10.56 20.37 -7.75
N GLU A 5 10.00 19.32 -8.34
CA GLU A 5 10.43 17.94 -8.14
C GLU A 5 11.82 17.83 -8.77
N TYR A 6 12.85 17.88 -7.92
CA TYR A 6 14.23 17.78 -8.36
C TYR A 6 14.51 16.35 -8.78
N VAL A 7 14.29 16.05 -10.06
CA VAL A 7 14.58 14.72 -10.65
C VAL A 7 16.08 14.64 -10.93
N ARG A 8 16.80 13.79 -10.22
CA ARG A 8 18.21 13.51 -10.51
C ARG A 8 18.31 12.79 -11.85
N TYR A 9 19.29 13.14 -12.69
CA TYR A 9 19.50 12.47 -13.99
C TYR A 9 19.62 10.94 -13.85
N GLN A 10 20.20 10.46 -12.74
CA GLN A 10 20.31 9.04 -12.43
C GLN A 10 18.94 8.35 -12.27
N ASP A 11 17.91 9.07 -11.77
CA ASP A 11 16.57 8.53 -11.57
C ASP A 11 15.84 8.38 -12.91
N TYR A 12 16.22 9.16 -13.91
CA TYR A 12 15.63 9.10 -15.24
C TYR A 12 15.94 7.77 -15.96
N PHE A 13 17.07 7.14 -15.65
CA PHE A 13 17.52 5.88 -16.29
C PHE A 13 17.18 4.63 -15.46
N LYS A 14 16.51 4.79 -14.31
CA LYS A 14 16.09 3.66 -13.50
C LYS A 14 14.81 3.07 -14.09
N THR A 15 14.85 1.80 -14.44
CA THR A 15 13.73 1.05 -15.02
C THR A 15 13.02 0.18 -13.98
N PHE A 16 13.65 -0.08 -12.86
CA PHE A 16 13.15 -0.94 -11.79
C PHE A 16 13.36 -0.30 -10.41
N LEU A 17 12.51 -0.65 -9.45
CA LEU A 17 12.74 -0.30 -8.05
C LEU A 17 14.03 -0.95 -7.54
N GLY A 18 14.81 -0.20 -6.79
CA GLY A 18 16.06 -0.64 -6.16
C GLY A 18 16.08 -0.34 -4.67
N GLY A 19 17.13 -0.75 -3.95
CA GLY A 19 17.29 -0.42 -2.53
C GLY A 19 17.20 1.09 -2.27
N TRP A 20 17.61 1.91 -3.22
CA TRP A 20 17.50 3.36 -3.19
C TRP A 20 16.05 3.90 -3.10
N SER A 21 15.06 3.13 -3.55
CA SER A 21 13.64 3.52 -3.50
C SER A 21 13.06 3.50 -2.08
N PHE A 22 13.81 2.94 -1.13
CA PHE A 22 13.37 2.68 0.24
C PHE A 22 14.36 3.24 1.28
N GLU A 23 15.09 4.31 0.93
CA GLU A 23 16.03 4.97 1.85
C GLU A 23 15.31 5.63 3.02
N ASP A 24 14.09 6.12 2.80
CA ASP A 24 13.24 6.75 3.82
C ASP A 24 12.51 5.73 4.72
N GLY A 25 12.72 4.43 4.50
CA GLY A 25 12.11 3.36 5.28
C GLY A 25 11.24 2.39 4.48
N ASP A 26 10.60 1.49 5.20
CA ASP A 26 9.72 0.49 4.64
C ASP A 26 8.41 1.12 4.15
N LYS A 27 7.90 0.63 3.01
CA LYS A 27 6.62 1.07 2.44
C LYS A 27 5.67 -0.11 2.34
N THR A 28 4.41 0.11 2.66
CA THR A 28 3.34 -0.85 2.36
C THR A 28 2.78 -0.56 0.98
N LEU A 29 2.88 -1.55 0.09
CA LEU A 29 2.50 -1.44 -1.32
C LEU A 29 1.45 -2.49 -1.67
N THR A 30 0.53 -2.13 -2.58
CA THR A 30 -0.51 -3.02 -3.09
C THR A 30 -0.08 -3.62 -4.42
N ILE A 31 -0.04 -4.94 -4.51
CA ILE A 31 0.31 -5.64 -5.75
C ILE A 31 -0.77 -5.37 -6.80
N LYS A 32 -0.37 -4.75 -7.90
CA LYS A 32 -1.23 -4.48 -9.06
C LYS A 32 -1.23 -5.65 -10.02
N ASP A 33 -0.02 -6.18 -10.31
CA ASP A 33 0.18 -7.25 -11.28
C ASP A 33 1.54 -7.92 -11.09
N VAL A 34 1.68 -9.15 -11.58
CA VAL A 34 2.96 -9.89 -11.66
C VAL A 34 3.11 -10.43 -13.06
N LYS A 35 4.16 -10.02 -13.77
CA LYS A 35 4.37 -10.42 -15.15
C LYS A 35 5.85 -10.45 -15.56
N GLU A 36 6.14 -11.14 -16.65
CA GLU A 36 7.48 -11.15 -17.25
C GLU A 36 7.76 -9.81 -17.94
N GLU A 37 8.98 -9.30 -17.70
CA GLU A 37 9.53 -8.13 -18.39
C GLU A 37 10.88 -8.47 -18.96
N GLU A 38 11.23 -7.85 -20.10
CA GLU A 38 12.57 -7.95 -20.65
C GLU A 38 13.53 -7.05 -19.88
N MET A 39 14.63 -7.62 -19.46
CA MET A 39 15.70 -6.93 -18.74
C MET A 39 17.03 -7.09 -19.46
N TYR A 40 17.87 -6.06 -19.42
CA TYR A 40 19.23 -6.15 -19.90
C TYR A 40 20.10 -6.92 -18.89
N ASP A 41 20.79 -7.96 -19.36
CA ASP A 41 21.74 -8.73 -18.57
C ASP A 41 23.16 -8.29 -18.93
N ALA A 42 23.80 -7.59 -18.00
CA ALA A 42 25.14 -7.07 -18.19
C ALA A 42 26.23 -8.19 -18.34
N GLN A 43 25.96 -9.39 -17.81
CA GLN A 43 26.90 -10.50 -17.89
C GLN A 43 26.92 -11.15 -19.29
N THR A 44 25.74 -11.31 -19.87
CA THR A 44 25.58 -11.92 -21.20
C THR A 44 25.53 -10.89 -22.33
N GLN A 45 25.51 -9.59 -21.98
CA GLN A 45 25.30 -8.46 -22.89
C GLN A 45 24.03 -8.61 -23.76
N GLY A 46 23.07 -9.35 -23.26
CA GLY A 46 21.81 -9.67 -23.93
C GLY A 46 20.57 -9.28 -23.14
N LYS A 47 19.44 -9.60 -23.73
CA LYS A 47 18.14 -9.48 -23.03
C LYS A 47 17.80 -10.79 -22.35
N LYS A 48 17.31 -10.73 -21.13
CA LYS A 48 16.71 -11.87 -20.43
C LYS A 48 15.31 -11.50 -19.93
N LYS A 49 14.45 -12.49 -19.83
CA LYS A 49 13.16 -12.34 -19.19
C LYS A 49 13.29 -12.55 -17.68
N GLY A 50 12.57 -11.75 -16.92
CA GLY A 50 12.48 -11.89 -15.48
C GLY A 50 11.11 -11.49 -14.98
N LEU A 51 10.68 -12.10 -13.88
CA LEU A 51 9.43 -11.74 -13.24
C LEU A 51 9.55 -10.38 -12.55
N CYS A 52 8.53 -9.56 -12.72
CA CYS A 52 8.43 -8.26 -12.10
C CYS A 52 7.07 -8.10 -11.40
N VAL A 53 7.08 -7.48 -10.22
CA VAL A 53 5.89 -7.10 -9.47
C VAL A 53 5.63 -5.62 -9.69
N TRP A 54 4.43 -5.32 -10.15
CA TRP A 54 3.93 -3.96 -10.29
C TRP A 54 3.06 -3.60 -9.10
N PHE A 55 3.20 -2.39 -8.61
CA PHE A 55 2.44 -1.86 -7.48
C PHE A 55 1.47 -0.76 -7.93
N LYS A 56 0.43 -0.50 -7.14
CA LYS A 56 -0.50 0.60 -7.42
C LYS A 56 0.12 1.97 -7.09
N GLU A 57 0.94 2.01 -6.07
CA GLU A 57 1.52 3.22 -5.49
C GLU A 57 2.82 3.65 -6.16
N GLU A 58 3.47 2.74 -6.92
CA GLU A 58 4.77 2.98 -7.54
C GLU A 58 4.69 2.95 -9.07
N LYS A 59 5.49 3.79 -9.71
CA LYS A 59 5.55 3.87 -11.18
C LYS A 59 6.46 2.79 -11.79
N LEU A 60 7.45 2.34 -11.04
CA LEU A 60 8.43 1.35 -11.48
C LEU A 60 8.12 -0.02 -10.88
N PRO A 61 8.33 -1.10 -11.61
CA PRO A 61 8.17 -2.45 -11.08
C PRO A 61 9.40 -2.88 -10.26
N MET A 62 9.18 -3.83 -9.36
CA MET A 62 10.23 -4.53 -8.62
C MET A 62 10.60 -5.83 -9.33
N VAL A 63 11.87 -6.04 -9.61
CA VAL A 63 12.36 -7.35 -10.10
C VAL A 63 12.20 -8.38 -8.98
N LEU A 64 11.52 -9.46 -9.30
CA LEU A 64 11.22 -10.54 -8.37
C LEU A 64 12.34 -11.58 -8.41
N ASN A 65 13.03 -11.76 -7.28
CA ASN A 65 13.92 -12.88 -7.05
C ASN A 65 13.24 -13.96 -6.19
N VAL A 66 13.83 -15.13 -6.13
CA VAL A 66 13.27 -16.29 -5.40
C VAL A 66 12.94 -15.95 -3.94
N THR A 67 13.87 -15.34 -3.23
CA THR A 67 13.66 -14.96 -1.81
C THR A 67 12.44 -14.06 -1.60
N ASN A 68 12.28 -13.04 -2.46
CA ASN A 68 11.13 -12.15 -2.36
C ASN A 68 9.84 -12.85 -2.82
N ALA A 69 9.90 -13.75 -3.81
CA ALA A 69 8.74 -14.53 -4.26
C ALA A 69 8.23 -15.45 -3.15
N GLU A 70 9.11 -16.17 -2.49
CA GLU A 70 8.78 -17.03 -1.34
C GLU A 70 8.16 -16.22 -0.18
N THR A 71 8.72 -15.05 0.09
CA THR A 71 8.17 -14.17 1.13
C THR A 71 6.79 -13.65 0.76
N ILE A 72 6.56 -13.24 -0.50
CA ILE A 72 5.24 -12.82 -0.97
C ILE A 72 4.24 -13.97 -0.86
N ALA A 73 4.61 -15.19 -1.31
CA ALA A 73 3.76 -16.36 -1.22
C ALA A 73 3.33 -16.65 0.23
N MET A 74 4.27 -16.55 1.16
CA MET A 74 4.01 -16.73 2.59
C MET A 74 3.06 -15.65 3.13
N VAL A 75 3.32 -14.38 2.84
CA VAL A 75 2.49 -13.25 3.32
C VAL A 75 1.10 -13.27 2.71
N CYS A 76 0.98 -13.64 1.43
CA CYS A 76 -0.30 -13.71 0.72
C CYS A 76 -1.07 -15.01 1.00
N GLY A 77 -0.41 -16.05 1.58
CA GLY A 77 -1.00 -17.35 1.85
C GLY A 77 -1.27 -18.19 0.59
N SER A 78 -0.57 -17.92 -0.51
CA SER A 78 -0.70 -18.63 -1.78
C SER A 78 0.59 -18.57 -2.59
N ASP A 79 0.95 -19.68 -3.22
CA ASP A 79 2.07 -19.80 -4.18
C ASP A 79 1.68 -19.36 -5.61
N ARG A 80 0.39 -19.09 -5.84
CA ARG A 80 -0.13 -18.66 -7.13
C ARG A 80 -0.04 -17.16 -7.28
N MET A 81 0.73 -16.70 -8.25
CA MET A 81 0.92 -15.26 -8.53
C MET A 81 -0.39 -14.53 -8.83
N SER A 82 -1.40 -15.21 -9.40
CA SER A 82 -2.74 -14.65 -9.64
C SER A 82 -3.42 -14.18 -8.36
N ASP A 83 -3.19 -14.89 -7.24
CA ASP A 83 -3.84 -14.64 -5.95
C ASP A 83 -3.17 -13.49 -5.19
N TRP A 84 -2.01 -13.04 -5.65
CA TRP A 84 -1.28 -11.92 -5.04
C TRP A 84 -1.86 -10.56 -5.44
N LYS A 85 -2.61 -10.50 -6.53
CA LYS A 85 -3.21 -9.26 -7.02
C LYS A 85 -4.16 -8.65 -6.00
N GLY A 86 -3.97 -7.38 -5.70
CA GLY A 86 -4.74 -6.65 -4.69
C GLY A 86 -4.26 -6.86 -3.25
N LYS A 87 -3.35 -7.82 -3.01
CA LYS A 87 -2.76 -8.02 -1.68
C LYS A 87 -1.76 -6.91 -1.35
N ARG A 88 -1.63 -6.60 -0.07
CA ARG A 88 -0.67 -5.62 0.44
C ARG A 88 0.53 -6.33 1.04
N ILE A 89 1.71 -5.83 0.74
CA ILE A 89 2.98 -6.32 1.28
C ILE A 89 3.82 -5.14 1.76
N THR A 90 4.68 -5.37 2.74
CA THR A 90 5.66 -4.39 3.17
C THR A 90 6.98 -4.66 2.47
N VAL A 91 7.53 -3.64 1.83
CA VAL A 91 8.78 -3.69 1.08
C VAL A 91 9.76 -2.67 1.64
N GLY A 92 11.00 -3.04 1.79
CA GLY A 92 12.02 -2.15 2.33
C GLY A 92 13.42 -2.46 1.86
N GLN A 93 14.36 -1.64 2.30
CA GLN A 93 15.77 -1.81 2.04
C GLN A 93 16.39 -2.79 3.05
N SER A 94 17.28 -3.66 2.57
CA SER A 94 18.12 -4.50 3.42
C SER A 94 19.55 -4.48 2.90
N SER A 95 20.52 -4.66 3.79
CA SER A 95 21.93 -4.76 3.45
C SER A 95 22.32 -6.24 3.37
N VAL A 96 22.89 -6.66 2.25
CA VAL A 96 23.43 -8.01 2.08
C VAL A 96 24.91 -7.95 1.72
N LYS A 97 25.68 -8.89 2.25
CA LYS A 97 27.08 -9.07 1.85
C LYS A 97 27.12 -9.93 0.59
N ALA A 98 27.54 -9.37 -0.52
CA ALA A 98 27.71 -10.08 -1.76
C ALA A 98 29.05 -9.66 -2.41
N PHE A 99 29.81 -10.63 -2.89
CA PHE A 99 31.12 -10.39 -3.54
C PHE A 99 32.09 -9.52 -2.71
N GLY A 100 32.09 -9.71 -1.38
CA GLY A 100 32.96 -8.95 -0.46
C GLY A 100 32.54 -7.50 -0.19
N LYS A 101 31.41 -7.06 -0.77
CA LYS A 101 30.86 -5.71 -0.57
C LYS A 101 29.46 -5.75 0.06
N VAL A 102 29.13 -4.75 0.85
CA VAL A 102 27.77 -4.55 1.37
C VAL A 102 26.96 -3.88 0.25
N GLN A 103 25.89 -4.52 -0.16
CA GLN A 103 24.97 -3.99 -1.16
C GLN A 103 23.58 -3.77 -0.55
N LYS A 104 22.96 -2.66 -0.91
CA LYS A 104 21.58 -2.35 -0.54
C LYS A 104 20.63 -3.00 -1.54
N VAL A 105 19.79 -3.89 -1.05
CA VAL A 105 18.83 -4.66 -1.87
C VAL A 105 17.41 -4.44 -1.38
N ILE A 106 16.43 -4.69 -2.26
CA ILE A 106 15.03 -4.74 -1.87
C ILE A 106 14.73 -6.07 -1.19
N ARG A 107 13.96 -6.00 -0.10
CA ARG A 107 13.39 -7.17 0.56
C ARG A 107 11.92 -6.93 0.90
N VAL A 108 11.11 -7.93 0.61
CA VAL A 108 9.75 -8.04 1.14
C VAL A 108 9.87 -8.47 2.60
N ARG A 109 9.08 -7.86 3.47
CA ARG A 109 9.04 -8.23 4.90
C ARG A 109 8.14 -9.44 5.09
N PRO A 110 8.53 -10.40 5.96
CA PRO A 110 7.76 -11.62 6.18
C PRO A 110 6.47 -11.41 6.98
N GLU A 111 6.33 -10.25 7.58
CA GLU A 111 5.16 -9.86 8.34
C GLU A 111 4.12 -9.29 7.38
N ALA A 112 2.90 -9.83 7.45
CA ALA A 112 1.78 -9.20 6.75
C ALA A 112 1.66 -7.75 7.23
N PRO A 113 1.47 -6.77 6.32
CA PRO A 113 1.24 -5.41 6.74
C PRO A 113 0.09 -5.44 7.75
N LYS A 114 0.30 -4.87 8.92
CA LYS A 114 -0.82 -4.58 9.80
C LYS A 114 -1.83 -3.85 8.92
N GLU A 115 -3.05 -4.38 8.84
CA GLU A 115 -4.12 -3.60 8.25
C GLU A 115 -4.06 -2.26 8.97
N THR A 116 -3.62 -1.22 8.28
CA THR A 116 -3.99 0.11 8.68
C THR A 116 -5.49 0.09 8.49
N VAL A 117 -6.18 -0.24 9.55
CA VAL A 117 -7.59 0.06 9.69
C VAL A 117 -7.64 1.50 9.23
N SER A 118 -8.30 1.76 8.11
CA SER A 118 -8.41 3.10 7.58
C SER A 118 -8.76 3.98 8.78
N GLU A 119 -7.92 4.96 9.13
CA GLU A 119 -8.24 5.88 10.23
C GLU A 119 -9.54 6.62 9.91
N TYR A 120 -9.93 6.59 8.63
CA TYR A 120 -11.13 7.21 8.10
C TYR A 120 -12.30 6.22 8.03
N ILE A 121 -13.48 6.77 8.14
CA ILE A 121 -14.76 6.09 8.01
C ILE A 121 -14.83 5.20 6.76
N THR A 122 -15.44 4.02 6.86
CA THR A 122 -15.66 3.13 5.73
C THR A 122 -16.95 3.46 4.98
N PRO A 123 -17.09 3.06 3.70
CA PRO A 123 -18.34 3.23 2.95
C PRO A 123 -19.55 2.64 3.68
N GLU A 124 -19.40 1.47 4.29
CA GLU A 124 -20.49 0.80 5.05
C GLU A 124 -20.91 1.60 6.28
N GLN A 125 -19.93 2.26 6.93
CA GLN A 125 -20.23 3.15 8.06
C GLN A 125 -20.91 4.45 7.61
N ILE A 126 -20.55 4.97 6.44
CA ILE A 126 -21.24 6.13 5.83
C ILE A 126 -22.68 5.78 5.55
N ASP A 127 -22.95 4.62 4.94
CA ASP A 127 -24.31 4.14 4.64
C ASP A 127 -25.12 3.92 5.93
N ALA A 128 -24.50 3.36 6.97
CA ALA A 128 -25.16 3.18 8.27
C ALA A 128 -25.53 4.53 8.91
N ILE A 129 -24.66 5.54 8.86
CA ILE A 129 -24.94 6.87 9.41
C ILE A 129 -26.03 7.58 8.59
N ASN A 130 -26.01 7.47 7.27
CA ASN A 130 -27.06 8.00 6.41
C ASN A 130 -28.42 7.37 6.74
N GLY A 131 -28.47 6.05 6.95
CA GLY A 131 -29.67 5.37 7.43
C GLY A 131 -30.17 5.88 8.77
N LEU A 132 -29.27 6.20 9.71
CA LEU A 132 -29.65 6.81 11.00
C LEU A 132 -30.18 8.25 10.86
N ILE A 133 -29.73 8.99 9.86
CA ILE A 133 -30.26 10.32 9.52
C ILE A 133 -31.65 10.17 8.91
N GLU A 134 -31.84 9.26 7.96
CA GLU A 134 -33.12 9.02 7.29
C GLU A 134 -34.21 8.53 8.26
N THR A 135 -33.85 7.68 9.20
CA THR A 135 -34.78 7.18 10.24
C THR A 135 -35.05 8.18 11.35
N GLY A 136 -34.38 9.34 11.35
CA GLY A 136 -34.56 10.39 12.37
C GLY A 136 -33.83 10.12 13.69
N ALA A 137 -33.05 9.04 13.79
CA ALA A 137 -32.20 8.77 14.96
C ALA A 137 -31.10 9.83 15.13
N ILE A 138 -30.68 10.43 14.00
CA ILE A 138 -29.85 11.64 13.95
C ILE A 138 -30.69 12.77 13.37
N THR A 139 -31.22 13.62 14.22
CA THR A 139 -32.15 14.70 13.83
C THR A 139 -31.46 15.91 13.18
N ASN A 140 -30.16 16.08 13.38
CA ASN A 140 -29.43 17.23 12.86
C ASN A 140 -28.00 16.81 12.44
N ALA A 141 -27.84 16.46 11.16
CA ALA A 141 -26.56 16.06 10.59
C ALA A 141 -25.47 17.16 10.70
N ASN A 142 -25.85 18.43 10.49
CA ASN A 142 -24.90 19.55 10.61
C ASN A 142 -24.36 19.74 12.02
N MET A 143 -25.21 19.52 13.04
CA MET A 143 -24.81 19.61 14.44
C MET A 143 -23.89 18.44 14.82
N MET A 144 -24.15 17.25 14.27
CA MET A 144 -23.31 16.07 14.42
C MET A 144 -21.92 16.30 13.81
N LEU A 145 -21.84 16.79 12.58
CA LEU A 145 -20.56 17.10 11.91
C LEU A 145 -19.74 18.13 12.71
N LYS A 146 -20.38 19.17 13.23
CA LYS A 146 -19.74 20.17 14.11
C LYS A 146 -19.23 19.56 15.41
N TYR A 147 -19.95 18.62 16.00
CA TYR A 147 -19.53 17.93 17.22
C TYR A 147 -18.22 17.16 17.01
N TYR A 148 -18.10 16.47 15.87
CA TYR A 148 -16.88 15.74 15.47
C TYR A 148 -15.83 16.63 14.80
N LYS A 149 -16.09 17.93 14.65
CA LYS A 149 -15.18 18.93 14.03
C LYS A 149 -14.78 18.59 12.59
N VAL A 150 -15.68 17.97 11.84
CA VAL A 150 -15.52 17.63 10.43
C VAL A 150 -16.55 18.39 9.58
N ASN A 151 -16.23 18.59 8.30
CA ASN A 151 -17.14 19.26 7.35
C ASN A 151 -18.00 18.26 6.58
N ARG A 152 -17.52 17.00 6.45
CA ARG A 152 -18.17 15.91 5.73
C ARG A 152 -17.96 14.60 6.47
N LEU A 153 -18.84 13.61 6.22
CA LEU A 153 -18.74 12.28 6.83
C LEU A 153 -17.42 11.59 6.49
N GLU A 154 -16.92 11.76 5.26
CA GLU A 154 -15.69 11.15 4.79
C GLU A 154 -14.42 11.60 5.55
N GLU A 155 -14.51 12.72 6.28
CA GLU A 155 -13.43 13.24 7.13
C GLU A 155 -13.43 12.64 8.54
N MET A 156 -14.49 11.90 8.89
CA MET A 156 -14.66 11.28 10.19
C MET A 156 -13.70 10.10 10.37
N SER A 157 -13.19 9.90 11.57
CA SER A 157 -12.42 8.70 11.85
C SER A 157 -13.33 7.47 11.99
N ARG A 158 -12.79 6.31 11.66
CA ARG A 158 -13.50 5.03 11.80
C ARG A 158 -14.00 4.78 13.22
N ALA A 159 -13.21 5.14 14.23
CA ALA A 159 -13.54 4.96 15.63
C ALA A 159 -14.71 5.86 16.06
N GLU A 160 -14.72 7.13 15.62
CA GLU A 160 -15.83 8.06 15.88
C GLU A 160 -17.11 7.61 15.20
N ALA A 161 -17.03 7.14 13.96
CA ALA A 161 -18.17 6.60 13.22
C ALA A 161 -18.75 5.36 13.91
N GLU A 162 -17.91 4.44 14.36
CA GLU A 162 -18.34 3.24 15.09
C GLU A 162 -19.03 3.61 16.41
N GLN A 163 -18.47 4.55 17.15
CA GLN A 163 -19.05 5.04 18.40
C GLN A 163 -20.41 5.71 18.17
N LEU A 164 -20.53 6.55 17.14
CA LEU A 164 -21.79 7.20 16.77
C LEU A 164 -22.86 6.18 16.40
N ILE A 165 -22.55 5.22 15.53
CA ILE A 165 -23.46 4.17 15.11
C ILE A 165 -23.94 3.38 16.34
N LYS A 166 -23.02 2.95 17.20
CA LYS A 166 -23.35 2.20 18.42
C LYS A 166 -24.26 2.97 19.36
N GLN A 167 -23.98 4.26 19.59
CA GLN A 167 -24.80 5.11 20.47
C GLN A 167 -26.23 5.33 19.93
N LYS A 168 -26.36 5.49 18.61
CA LYS A 168 -27.65 5.78 17.98
C LYS A 168 -28.47 4.53 17.68
N SER A 169 -27.83 3.39 17.48
CA SER A 169 -28.52 2.11 17.33
C SER A 169 -29.00 1.51 18.65
N ALA A 170 -28.41 1.88 19.79
CA ALA A 170 -28.84 1.43 21.12
C ALA A 170 -30.03 2.21 21.68
N GLY A 171 -30.48 3.24 20.99
CA GLY A 171 -31.62 4.11 21.42
C GLY A 171 -32.89 3.91 20.61
N ILE A 172 -32.97 2.83 19.81
CA ILE A 172 -34.15 2.45 19.01
C ILE A 172 -34.85 1.28 19.67
#